data_cf623f2172e7cf2ad45c51862949f967
#
_entry.id   cf623f2172e7cf2ad45c51862949f967
#
_cell.length_a   1.000
_cell.length_b   1.000
_cell.length_c   1.000
_cell.angle_alpha   90.00
_cell.angle_beta   90.00
_cell.angle_gamma   90.00
#
_symmetry.space_group_name_H-M   'P 1'
#
loop_
_entity.id
_entity.type
_entity.pdbx_description
1 polymer ?
#
loop_
_entity_poly.entity_id
_entity_poly.type
_entity_poly.pdbx_seq_one_letter_code
_entity_poly.pdbx_strand_id
1 'polypeptide(L)'
;DHLVEQHIHNIDVMNWAFGGPPKKAFAMGGRQVRTGSEYGHIFDHFAVEYEFDGGVRALSECRQIDECWNRVSEKIIGTHGTANPSGQISSSKIGNWSAPGGGKNPYVQEHTDLIESIRNNEVLNEGERVAMSTLTAIMGRMSAYTGKEVTLEFALQSQESLLPEKWEFGPLATPLVAVPGKTALI
;
A
#
# COMPACT_ATOMS: atom_id res chain seq x y z
N ASP A 1 -0.05 1.64 -11.13
CA ASP A 1 0.83 0.47 -10.94
C ASP A 1 0.35 -0.44 -9.82
N HIS A 2 0.90 -1.64 -9.74
CA HIS A 2 0.47 -2.67 -8.80
C HIS A 2 0.58 -2.27 -7.33
N LEU A 3 1.58 -1.46 -6.98
CA LEU A 3 1.79 -1.01 -5.60
C LEU A 3 0.60 -0.22 -5.07
N VAL A 4 0.09 0.73 -5.86
CA VAL A 4 -1.00 1.62 -5.45
C VAL A 4 -2.37 1.02 -5.78
N GLU A 5 -2.48 0.19 -6.82
CA GLU A 5 -3.75 -0.35 -7.29
C GLU A 5 -4.20 -1.57 -6.49
N GLN A 6 -3.30 -2.52 -6.19
CA GLN A 6 -3.66 -3.79 -5.56
C GLN A 6 -2.91 -4.05 -4.25
N HIS A 7 -1.61 -3.79 -4.20
CA HIS A 7 -0.80 -4.06 -3.01
C HIS A 7 -1.11 -3.11 -1.84
N ILE A 8 -1.87 -2.05 -2.11
CA ILE A 8 -2.40 -1.14 -1.10
C ILE A 8 -3.17 -1.86 0.02
N HIS A 9 -3.80 -3.02 -0.26
CA HIS A 9 -4.47 -3.80 0.78
C HIS A 9 -3.50 -4.28 1.86
N ASN A 10 -2.33 -4.76 1.48
CA ASN A 10 -1.28 -5.18 2.43
C ASN A 10 -0.68 -3.97 3.16
N ILE A 11 -0.56 -2.82 2.48
CA ILE A 11 -0.09 -1.56 3.07
C ILE A 11 -1.10 -1.02 4.10
N ASP A 12 -2.40 -1.14 3.84
CA ASP A 12 -3.43 -0.76 4.82
C ASP A 12 -3.34 -1.62 6.09
N VAL A 13 -3.15 -2.93 5.95
CA VAL A 13 -2.92 -3.83 7.10
C VAL A 13 -1.67 -3.43 7.89
N MET A 14 -0.60 -3.02 7.21
CA MET A 14 0.62 -2.52 7.84
C MET A 14 0.34 -1.24 8.64
N ASN A 15 -0.32 -0.24 8.04
CA ASN A 15 -0.66 1.01 8.71
C ASN A 15 -1.58 0.76 9.91
N TRP A 16 -2.56 -0.13 9.78
CA TRP A 16 -3.43 -0.53 10.89
C TRP A 16 -2.64 -1.16 12.03
N ALA A 17 -1.71 -2.06 11.74
CA ALA A 17 -0.90 -2.73 12.75
C ALA A 17 0.05 -1.79 13.51
N PHE A 18 0.52 -0.73 12.86
CA PHE A 18 1.42 0.27 13.45
C PHE A 18 0.70 1.52 13.96
N GLY A 19 -0.62 1.62 13.74
CA GLY A 19 -1.45 2.71 14.26
C GLY A 19 -1.39 4.00 13.45
N GLY A 20 -0.94 3.95 12.21
CA GLY A 20 -0.89 5.10 11.31
C GLY A 20 0.13 4.97 10.17
N PRO A 21 0.29 6.01 9.35
CA PRO A 21 1.22 6.01 8.23
C PRO A 21 2.68 6.09 8.67
N PRO A 22 3.63 5.63 7.83
CA PRO A 22 5.06 5.79 8.09
C PRO A 22 5.50 7.25 7.96
N LYS A 23 6.64 7.57 8.56
CA LYS A 23 7.28 8.89 8.44
C LYS A 23 8.01 9.05 7.11
N LYS A 24 8.53 7.95 6.59
CA LYS A 24 9.36 7.95 5.38
C LYS A 24 9.16 6.67 4.58
N ALA A 25 9.41 6.77 3.28
CA ALA A 25 9.53 5.65 2.37
C ALA A 25 10.81 5.77 1.55
N PHE A 26 11.51 4.65 1.38
CA PHE A 26 12.59 4.49 0.43
C PHE A 26 12.33 3.25 -0.41
N ALA A 27 12.40 3.37 -1.75
CA ALA A 27 12.00 2.30 -2.62
C ALA A 27 12.92 2.10 -3.81
N MET A 28 12.97 0.86 -4.26
CA MET A 28 13.47 0.47 -5.57
C MET A 28 12.34 -0.21 -6.35
N GLY A 29 12.39 -0.06 -7.66
CA GLY A 29 11.44 -0.70 -8.54
C GLY A 29 11.85 -0.53 -9.99
N GLY A 30 11.05 -1.04 -10.88
CA GLY A 30 11.37 -0.95 -12.28
C GLY A 30 10.27 -1.50 -13.18
N ARG A 31 10.58 -1.47 -14.46
CA ARG A 31 9.76 -1.99 -15.53
C ARG A 31 10.58 -3.00 -16.32
N GLN A 32 10.24 -4.28 -16.20
CA GLN A 32 11.01 -5.37 -16.77
C GLN A 32 10.24 -6.12 -17.85
N VAL A 33 8.99 -6.44 -17.61
CA VAL A 33 8.17 -7.28 -18.51
C VAL A 33 6.97 -6.52 -19.10
N ARG A 34 6.38 -5.59 -18.37
CA ARG A 34 5.24 -4.81 -18.84
C ARG A 34 5.69 -3.58 -19.61
N THR A 35 6.39 -3.82 -20.74
CA THR A 35 7.07 -2.77 -21.52
C THR A 35 6.29 -2.28 -22.73
N GLY A 36 5.20 -2.94 -23.12
CA GLY A 36 4.34 -2.55 -24.23
C GLY A 36 3.57 -1.25 -23.95
N SER A 37 3.10 -0.61 -24.99
CA SER A 37 2.34 0.66 -24.92
C SER A 37 1.02 0.52 -24.17
N GLU A 38 0.44 -0.68 -24.17
CA GLU A 38 -0.80 -1.02 -23.47
C GLU A 38 -0.68 -0.91 -21.94
N TYR A 39 0.54 -0.97 -21.41
CA TYR A 39 0.82 -0.80 -19.97
C TYR A 39 1.15 0.63 -19.58
N GLY A 40 1.08 1.58 -20.52
CA GLY A 40 1.42 2.98 -20.26
C GLY A 40 2.87 3.14 -19.79
N HIS A 41 3.08 3.85 -18.68
CA HIS A 41 4.40 4.19 -18.14
C HIS A 41 4.68 3.59 -16.75
N ILE A 42 3.86 2.65 -16.30
CA ILE A 42 3.94 2.08 -14.94
C ILE A 42 5.14 1.13 -14.75
N PHE A 43 5.62 1.04 -13.52
CA PHE A 43 6.53 -0.02 -13.09
C PHE A 43 5.76 -1.31 -12.81
N ASP A 44 6.42 -2.46 -12.94
CA ASP A 44 5.82 -3.79 -12.77
C ASP A 44 6.31 -4.52 -11.51
N HIS A 45 7.28 -3.97 -10.79
CA HIS A 45 7.74 -4.49 -9.50
C HIS A 45 8.28 -3.38 -8.59
N PHE A 46 8.15 -3.61 -7.27
CA PHE A 46 8.55 -2.68 -6.22
C PHE A 46 9.10 -3.43 -5.00
N ALA A 47 10.10 -2.82 -4.36
CA ALA A 47 10.56 -3.15 -3.02
C ALA A 47 10.66 -1.82 -2.24
N VAL A 48 9.89 -1.70 -1.16
CA VAL A 48 9.78 -0.46 -0.39
C VAL A 48 10.11 -0.73 1.06
N GLU A 49 11.00 0.05 1.63
CA GLU A 49 11.22 0.17 3.06
C GLU A 49 10.45 1.39 3.57
N TYR A 50 9.59 1.17 4.55
CA TYR A 50 8.88 2.22 5.29
C TYR A 50 9.46 2.36 6.68
N GLU A 51 9.67 3.59 7.14
CA GLU A 51 10.11 3.90 8.49
C GLU A 51 8.99 4.57 9.28
N PHE A 52 8.63 3.95 10.40
CA PHE A 52 7.62 4.42 11.36
C PHE A 52 8.29 5.08 12.57
N ASP A 53 7.47 5.65 13.47
CA ASP A 53 7.94 6.21 14.73
C ASP A 53 8.75 5.17 15.54
N GLY A 54 9.74 5.65 16.28
CA GLY A 54 10.63 4.81 17.06
C GLY A 54 11.63 3.98 16.24
N GLY A 55 11.79 4.26 14.94
CA GLY A 55 12.73 3.55 14.07
C GLY A 55 12.24 2.16 13.65
N VAL A 56 10.95 1.88 13.82
CA VAL A 56 10.34 0.63 13.35
C VAL A 56 10.31 0.63 11.84
N ARG A 57 10.70 -0.49 11.22
CA ARG A 57 10.75 -0.62 9.76
C ARG A 57 9.83 -1.72 9.27
N ALA A 58 9.22 -1.47 8.12
CA ALA A 58 8.46 -2.46 7.38
C ALA A 58 9.00 -2.57 5.96
N LEU A 59 9.07 -3.80 5.46
CA LEU A 59 9.40 -4.11 4.07
C LEU A 59 8.14 -4.53 3.33
N SER A 60 7.93 -3.95 2.18
CA SER A 60 6.80 -4.20 1.31
C SER A 60 7.32 -4.53 -0.08
N GLU A 61 6.99 -5.70 -0.59
CA GLU A 61 7.47 -6.19 -1.87
C GLU A 61 6.27 -6.65 -2.72
N CYS A 62 6.20 -6.19 -3.95
CA CYS A 62 5.18 -6.65 -4.88
C CYS A 62 5.68 -6.67 -6.32
N ARG A 63 5.05 -7.52 -7.15
CA ARG A 63 5.31 -7.58 -8.59
C ARG A 63 4.11 -8.10 -9.36
N GLN A 64 4.03 -7.68 -10.60
CA GLN A 64 3.09 -8.17 -11.61
C GLN A 64 3.87 -8.83 -12.77
N ILE A 65 4.53 -9.93 -12.49
CA ILE A 65 5.36 -10.70 -13.43
C ILE A 65 4.84 -12.14 -13.40
N ASP A 66 4.38 -12.63 -14.55
CA ASP A 66 3.81 -13.96 -14.68
C ASP A 66 4.87 -15.05 -14.42
N GLU A 67 4.42 -16.25 -14.07
CA GLU A 67 5.24 -17.43 -13.79
C GLU A 67 6.23 -17.28 -12.62
N CYS A 68 6.17 -16.18 -11.87
CA CYS A 68 6.94 -16.02 -10.65
C CYS A 68 6.26 -16.68 -9.45
N TRP A 69 7.07 -17.12 -8.48
CA TRP A 69 6.55 -17.53 -7.19
C TRP A 69 5.71 -16.41 -6.56
N ASN A 70 4.54 -16.76 -6.06
CA ASN A 70 3.57 -15.80 -5.53
C ASN A 70 3.17 -16.14 -4.08
N ARG A 71 3.06 -15.08 -3.27
CA ARG A 71 2.53 -15.12 -1.91
C ARG A 71 1.87 -13.78 -1.60
N VAL A 72 0.62 -13.82 -1.16
CA VAL A 72 -0.07 -12.66 -0.60
C VAL A 72 -0.22 -12.88 0.89
N SER A 73 0.56 -12.19 1.69
CA SER A 73 0.55 -12.33 3.15
C SER A 73 1.36 -11.23 3.82
N GLU A 74 1.04 -10.96 5.08
CA GLU A 74 1.83 -10.12 5.97
C GLU A 74 2.45 -10.95 7.09
N LYS A 75 3.54 -10.43 7.66
CA LYS A 75 4.16 -10.98 8.86
C LYS A 75 4.68 -9.86 9.74
N ILE A 76 4.24 -9.82 10.97
CA ILE A 76 4.72 -8.89 11.99
C ILE A 76 5.68 -9.62 12.90
N ILE A 77 6.85 -9.02 13.15
CA ILE A 77 7.87 -9.55 14.04
C ILE A 77 8.08 -8.53 15.16
N GLY A 78 7.78 -8.94 16.37
CA GLY A 78 7.96 -8.13 17.58
C GLY A 78 8.94 -8.76 18.55
N THR A 79 9.30 -8.03 19.60
CA THR A 79 10.24 -8.48 20.65
C THR A 79 9.74 -9.69 21.45
N HIS A 80 8.44 -9.97 21.42
CA HIS A 80 7.82 -11.06 22.17
C HIS A 80 7.20 -12.15 21.30
N GLY A 81 7.36 -12.07 19.99
CA GLY A 81 6.81 -13.06 19.08
C GLY A 81 6.53 -12.55 17.69
N THR A 82 5.71 -13.30 16.98
CA THR A 82 5.30 -13.00 15.61
C THR A 82 3.78 -13.04 15.47
N ALA A 83 3.25 -12.25 14.55
CA ALA A 83 1.86 -12.32 14.17
C ALA A 83 1.73 -12.39 12.65
N ASN A 84 0.70 -13.12 12.21
CA ASN A 84 0.19 -13.07 10.87
C ASN A 84 -1.24 -12.46 10.95
N PRO A 85 -1.48 -11.28 10.39
CA PRO A 85 -2.79 -10.61 10.45
C PRO A 85 -3.96 -11.46 9.95
N SER A 86 -3.70 -12.47 9.13
CA SER A 86 -4.74 -13.44 8.73
C SER A 86 -5.21 -14.38 9.85
N GLY A 87 -4.74 -14.18 11.09
CA GLY A 87 -5.31 -14.79 12.27
C GLY A 87 -4.42 -15.73 13.08
N GLN A 88 -3.10 -15.49 13.10
CA GLN A 88 -2.19 -16.28 13.90
C GLN A 88 -1.22 -15.41 14.71
N ILE A 89 -1.04 -15.75 15.99
CA ILE A 89 -0.05 -15.12 16.86
C ILE A 89 0.75 -16.24 17.55
N SER A 90 2.07 -16.08 17.60
CA SER A 90 2.97 -16.87 18.42
C SER A 90 3.75 -15.93 19.33
N SER A 91 3.54 -16.02 20.64
CA SER A 91 4.11 -15.05 21.58
C SER A 91 4.61 -15.72 22.85
N SER A 92 5.80 -15.29 23.31
CA SER A 92 6.38 -15.71 24.58
C SER A 92 5.62 -15.18 25.81
N LYS A 93 4.78 -14.13 25.63
CA LYS A 93 4.00 -13.53 26.73
C LYS A 93 2.60 -14.11 26.86
N ILE A 94 1.90 -14.30 25.74
CA ILE A 94 0.48 -14.71 25.74
C ILE A 94 0.27 -16.12 25.17
N GLY A 95 1.36 -16.81 24.76
CA GLY A 95 1.27 -18.10 24.11
C GLY A 95 0.86 -18.01 22.64
N ASN A 96 0.51 -19.15 22.07
CA ASN A 96 0.03 -19.25 20.71
C ASN A 96 -1.48 -19.02 20.67
N TRP A 97 -1.91 -18.23 19.70
CA TRP A 97 -3.32 -17.95 19.45
C TRP A 97 -3.61 -18.09 17.96
N SER A 98 -4.79 -18.61 17.65
CA SER A 98 -5.31 -18.64 16.28
C SER A 98 -6.73 -18.14 16.28
N ALA A 99 -7.08 -17.35 15.26
CA ALA A 99 -8.45 -16.88 15.09
C ALA A 99 -9.40 -18.09 14.97
N PRO A 100 -10.59 -18.03 15.58
CA PRO A 100 -11.60 -19.06 15.39
C PRO A 100 -11.93 -19.20 13.90
N GLY A 101 -11.99 -20.44 13.42
CA GLY A 101 -12.44 -20.72 12.05
C GLY A 101 -13.88 -20.29 11.80
N GLY A 102 -14.27 -20.11 10.55
CA GLY A 102 -15.65 -19.80 10.17
C GLY A 102 -16.00 -18.31 10.21
N GLY A 103 -15.04 -17.43 9.99
CA GLY A 103 -15.27 -15.99 9.83
C GLY A 103 -16.34 -15.71 8.77
N LYS A 104 -17.10 -14.64 8.95
CA LYS A 104 -18.09 -14.18 7.98
C LYS A 104 -17.39 -13.74 6.70
N ASN A 105 -18.08 -13.87 5.57
CA ASN A 105 -17.58 -13.32 4.31
C ASN A 105 -17.40 -11.80 4.47
N PRO A 106 -16.19 -11.24 4.25
CA PRO A 106 -15.90 -9.83 4.49
C PRO A 106 -16.78 -8.90 3.64
N TYR A 107 -17.11 -9.28 2.42
CA TYR A 107 -17.97 -8.48 1.54
C TYR A 107 -19.43 -8.42 2.04
N VAL A 108 -19.89 -9.44 2.76
CA VAL A 108 -21.20 -9.43 3.42
C VAL A 108 -21.12 -8.65 4.72
N GLN A 109 -20.03 -8.78 5.46
CA GLN A 109 -19.85 -8.12 6.74
C GLN A 109 -19.78 -6.59 6.59
N GLU A 110 -19.04 -6.07 5.62
CA GLU A 110 -18.96 -4.61 5.37
C GLU A 110 -20.34 -4.00 5.12
N HIS A 111 -21.18 -4.66 4.33
CA HIS A 111 -22.55 -4.19 4.09
C HIS A 111 -23.44 -4.29 5.35
N THR A 112 -23.23 -5.33 6.16
CA THR A 112 -23.93 -5.48 7.43
C THR A 112 -23.55 -4.32 8.36
N ASP A 113 -22.26 -4.04 8.54
CA ASP A 113 -21.76 -2.97 9.39
C ASP A 113 -22.27 -1.60 8.94
N LEU A 114 -22.28 -1.34 7.63
CA LEU A 114 -22.85 -0.11 7.07
C LEU A 114 -24.34 0.04 7.37
N ILE A 115 -25.13 -1.02 7.15
CA ILE A 115 -26.58 -0.98 7.41
C ILE A 115 -26.87 -0.80 8.89
N GLU A 116 -26.11 -1.48 9.76
CA GLU A 116 -26.25 -1.34 11.21
C GLU A 116 -25.87 0.08 11.68
N SER A 117 -24.79 0.66 11.14
CA SER A 117 -24.40 2.03 11.45
C SER A 117 -25.50 3.05 11.09
N ILE A 118 -26.13 2.88 9.92
CA ILE A 118 -27.26 3.74 9.49
C ILE A 118 -28.46 3.57 10.42
N ARG A 119 -28.82 2.33 10.78
CA ARG A 119 -29.98 2.05 11.65
C ARG A 119 -29.77 2.56 13.08
N ASN A 120 -28.57 2.51 13.58
CA ASN A 120 -28.20 2.93 14.93
C ASN A 120 -27.82 4.43 15.00
N ASN A 121 -27.78 5.12 13.85
CA ASN A 121 -27.30 6.50 13.74
C ASN A 121 -25.84 6.66 14.25
N GLU A 122 -25.01 5.64 14.02
CA GLU A 122 -23.59 5.61 14.34
C GLU A 122 -22.78 5.87 13.06
N VAL A 123 -21.98 6.93 13.03
CA VAL A 123 -21.24 7.30 11.81
C VAL A 123 -20.00 6.43 11.68
N LEU A 124 -19.89 5.66 10.57
CA LEU A 124 -18.66 5.03 10.12
C LEU A 124 -17.97 5.98 9.11
N ASN A 125 -16.84 6.53 9.50
CA ASN A 125 -16.04 7.39 8.64
C ASN A 125 -14.59 6.87 8.56
N GLU A 126 -14.29 6.19 7.47
CA GLU A 126 -12.97 5.62 7.17
C GLU A 126 -12.11 6.52 6.26
N GLY A 127 -12.62 7.71 5.91
CA GLY A 127 -12.01 8.56 4.89
C GLY A 127 -10.56 8.93 5.16
N GLU A 128 -10.24 9.35 6.38
CA GLU A 128 -8.87 9.71 6.76
C GLU A 128 -7.94 8.48 6.74
N ARG A 129 -8.37 7.36 7.33
CA ARG A 129 -7.59 6.12 7.37
C ARG A 129 -7.25 5.62 5.97
N VAL A 130 -8.25 5.55 5.09
CA VAL A 130 -8.09 5.10 3.71
C VAL A 130 -7.21 6.06 2.91
N ALA A 131 -7.38 7.37 3.11
CA ALA A 131 -6.53 8.38 2.47
C ALA A 131 -5.05 8.23 2.89
N MET A 132 -4.77 7.98 4.18
CA MET A 132 -3.40 7.78 4.67
C MET A 132 -2.80 6.46 4.16
N SER A 133 -3.56 5.40 4.04
CA SER A 133 -3.09 4.14 3.43
C SER A 133 -2.77 4.31 1.94
N THR A 134 -3.61 5.06 1.23
CA THR A 134 -3.37 5.43 -0.18
C THR A 134 -2.10 6.28 -0.31
N LEU A 135 -1.95 7.29 0.54
CA LEU A 135 -0.75 8.13 0.54
C LEU A 135 0.52 7.34 0.86
N THR A 136 0.45 6.36 1.76
CA THR A 136 1.57 5.46 2.06
C THR A 136 2.02 4.69 0.81
N ALA A 137 1.08 4.15 0.03
CA ALA A 137 1.39 3.49 -1.24
C ALA A 137 1.99 4.48 -2.26
N ILE A 138 1.44 5.69 -2.33
CA ILE A 138 1.95 6.77 -3.20
C ILE A 138 3.38 7.17 -2.81
N MET A 139 3.72 7.27 -1.52
CA MET A 139 5.08 7.54 -1.06
C MET A 139 6.07 6.50 -1.59
N GLY A 140 5.72 5.21 -1.51
CA GLY A 140 6.52 4.13 -2.07
C GLY A 140 6.69 4.26 -3.59
N ARG A 141 5.62 4.58 -4.30
CA ARG A 141 5.66 4.85 -5.74
C ARG A 141 6.57 6.03 -6.08
N MET A 142 6.37 7.18 -5.44
CA MET A 142 7.18 8.38 -5.65
C MET A 142 8.67 8.08 -5.43
N SER A 143 8.98 7.34 -4.36
CA SER A 143 10.35 6.94 -4.07
C SER A 143 10.94 6.03 -5.13
N ALA A 144 10.20 5.00 -5.57
CA ALA A 144 10.67 4.08 -6.62
C ALA A 144 10.90 4.80 -7.95
N TYR A 145 10.00 5.70 -8.35
CA TYR A 145 10.08 6.41 -9.63
C TYR A 145 11.20 7.47 -9.67
N THR A 146 11.51 8.07 -8.54
CA THR A 146 12.51 9.15 -8.45
C THR A 146 13.88 8.70 -7.95
N GLY A 147 13.93 7.57 -7.20
CA GLY A 147 15.13 7.11 -6.49
C GLY A 147 15.46 7.99 -5.28
N LYS A 148 14.48 8.69 -4.70
CA LYS A 148 14.64 9.58 -3.55
C LYS A 148 13.93 9.04 -2.32
N GLU A 149 14.40 9.38 -1.12
CA GLU A 149 13.62 9.24 0.11
C GLU A 149 12.44 10.21 0.05
N VAL A 150 11.25 9.73 0.43
CA VAL A 150 10.02 10.52 0.48
C VAL A 150 9.50 10.55 1.91
N THR A 151 9.36 11.73 2.48
CA THR A 151 8.74 11.91 3.80
C THR A 151 7.22 12.07 3.67
N LEU A 152 6.49 11.71 4.73
CA LEU A 152 5.04 11.93 4.79
C LEU A 152 4.69 13.41 4.59
N GLU A 153 5.44 14.31 5.23
CA GLU A 153 5.24 15.75 5.10
C GLU A 153 5.37 16.21 3.65
N PHE A 154 6.43 15.74 2.96
CA PHE A 154 6.61 16.05 1.54
C PHE A 154 5.45 15.53 0.69
N ALA A 155 5.04 14.27 0.90
CA ALA A 155 3.97 13.67 0.12
C ALA A 155 2.63 14.39 0.29
N LEU A 156 2.32 14.90 1.49
CA LEU A 156 1.13 15.72 1.75
C LEU A 156 1.15 17.08 1.03
N GLN A 157 2.32 17.60 0.69
CA GLN A 157 2.50 18.91 0.04
C GLN A 157 2.84 18.79 -1.45
N SER A 158 3.04 17.57 -1.94
CA SER A 158 3.42 17.32 -3.34
C SER A 158 2.43 17.94 -4.32
N GLN A 159 2.98 18.50 -5.39
CA GLN A 159 2.22 19.06 -6.50
C GLN A 159 2.13 18.09 -7.69
N GLU A 160 2.58 16.84 -7.53
CA GLU A 160 2.46 15.83 -8.58
C GLU A 160 0.99 15.63 -8.95
N SER A 161 0.69 15.78 -10.22
CA SER A 161 -0.65 15.52 -10.76
C SER A 161 -0.56 14.45 -11.85
N LEU A 162 -1.34 13.40 -11.69
CA LEU A 162 -1.47 12.31 -12.64
C LEU A 162 -2.82 12.38 -13.38
N LEU A 163 -3.56 13.46 -13.18
CA LEU A 163 -4.85 13.68 -13.84
C LEU A 163 -4.65 14.04 -15.31
N PRO A 164 -5.54 13.59 -16.21
CA PRO A 164 -5.50 14.01 -17.59
C PRO A 164 -5.83 15.52 -17.68
N GLU A 165 -5.23 16.21 -18.64
CA GLU A 165 -5.53 17.64 -18.89
C GLU A 165 -7.01 17.88 -19.24
N LYS A 166 -7.64 16.90 -19.91
CA LYS A 166 -9.04 16.91 -20.28
C LYS A 166 -9.75 15.64 -19.86
N TRP A 167 -10.93 15.79 -19.29
CA TRP A 167 -11.82 14.70 -18.90
C TRP A 167 -12.76 14.31 -20.05
N GLU A 168 -12.21 13.78 -21.13
CA GLU A 168 -12.95 13.35 -22.31
C GLU A 168 -12.42 12.01 -22.85
N PHE A 169 -13.28 11.26 -23.54
CA PHE A 169 -12.83 10.04 -24.23
C PHE A 169 -12.02 10.44 -25.47
N GLY A 170 -10.87 9.82 -25.66
CA GLY A 170 -10.02 10.07 -26.81
C GLY A 170 -8.58 9.61 -26.59
N PRO A 171 -7.68 9.90 -27.53
CA PRO A 171 -6.27 9.60 -27.36
C PRO A 171 -5.68 10.37 -26.18
N LEU A 172 -4.98 9.67 -25.31
CA LEU A 172 -4.25 10.26 -24.19
C LEU A 172 -2.75 9.99 -24.38
N ALA A 173 -1.95 11.06 -24.32
CA ALA A 173 -0.50 10.93 -24.38
C ALA A 173 0.00 10.17 -23.14
N THR A 174 0.79 9.14 -23.37
CA THR A 174 1.45 8.39 -22.28
C THR A 174 2.72 9.14 -21.85
N PRO A 175 2.87 9.48 -20.57
CA PRO A 175 4.10 10.05 -20.05
C PRO A 175 5.30 9.14 -20.28
N LEU A 176 6.52 9.70 -20.25
CA LEU A 176 7.74 8.91 -20.31
C LEU A 176 7.85 8.02 -19.06
N VAL A 177 8.40 6.83 -19.25
CA VAL A 177 8.71 5.93 -18.14
C VAL A 177 9.71 6.62 -17.22
N ALA A 178 9.44 6.60 -15.93
CA ALA A 178 10.31 7.19 -14.94
C ALA A 178 11.70 6.53 -14.92
N VAL A 179 12.73 7.34 -14.68
CA VAL A 179 14.11 6.89 -14.55
C VAL A 179 14.62 7.34 -13.18
N PRO A 180 14.79 6.42 -12.21
CA PRO A 180 15.29 6.74 -10.88
C PRO A 180 16.62 7.52 -10.96
N GLY A 181 16.74 8.57 -10.17
CA GLY A 181 17.88 9.49 -10.20
C GLY A 181 17.82 10.59 -11.27
N LYS A 182 16.88 10.50 -12.25
CA LYS A 182 16.65 11.52 -13.27
C LYS A 182 15.24 12.12 -13.19
N THR A 183 14.24 11.30 -12.89
CA THR A 183 12.86 11.78 -12.66
C THR A 183 12.82 12.68 -11.43
N ALA A 184 12.24 13.88 -11.58
CA ALA A 184 12.12 14.82 -10.49
C ALA A 184 11.12 14.35 -9.43
N LEU A 185 11.41 14.62 -8.17
CA LEU A 185 10.46 14.53 -7.07
C LEU A 185 9.85 15.93 -6.89
N ILE A 186 8.53 16.08 -7.09
CA ILE A 186 7.79 17.35 -7.13
C ILE A 186 6.57 17.36 -6.21
#